data_ac97d5e72ef2cc40e41e904c245a1246
#
_entry.id   ac97d5e72ef2cc40e41e904c245a1246
#
_cell.length_a   1.000
_cell.length_b   1.000
_cell.length_c   1.000
_cell.angle_alpha   90.00
_cell.angle_beta   90.00
_cell.angle_gamma   90.00
#
_symmetry.space_group_name_H-M   'P 1'
#
loop_
_entity.id
_entity.type
_entity.pdbx_description
1 polymer ?
#
loop_
_entity_poly.entity_id
_entity_poly.type
_entity_poly.pdbx_seq_one_letter_code
_entity_poly.pdbx_strand_id
1 'polypeptide(L)'
;MAEGKKALIYCPFRTTVNNIYSAVPAATKSKVRCYHAGLHKQEKSAAQRAFQTGQALVMICTKAFGMGVDVPDIVQVYHFAPTGNLADYVQEIGRAARNKNLHGTAVEEFMPMDMSQLKRLHGMGELRQYQLREMLHKLYWLYSRKKHRNLLVSPDAFSYLFDSGELENRVKTGLLLLAKDLESYGFPVLVVRPKAMFTTCYANVPAEIETEFLSKYGDFVRNLYDNTVTIHRSFSSKASDVVVRNSGNIYEIRMGDLWEKHFSNTPFSIFKAKFFKGELFTQDGVNRISVRLKANIYYAQDFDITRARLRQYMEAVAQVFDDYRKEHKMFTVDEFRQKVQAALGTEVMNADFAKALLELFVIEVRADPTRQNGERMRFIQATQRGGNQMGMLYRVTNRNYFSLVNWMDQKLVNCAPNREKNEYIGYVPSTVNGKKNPVLRLLAVLEIFGLASYEVRGGQNLEIFVRINDPQKIRSLSEDCRYKNMQLAKIHSRHKDAEKTMCAFLTKDMTSKQRWDLIEEYFLGHDEVVEAVLGLGDKD
;
A
#
# COMPACT_ATOMS: atom_id res chain seq x y z
N MET A 1 -34.17 -1.79 15.82
CA MET A 1 -34.78 -0.69 15.02
C MET A 1 -36.26 -0.45 15.38
N ALA A 2 -37.00 -1.47 15.71
CA ALA A 2 -38.44 -1.29 16.06
C ALA A 2 -38.69 -0.37 17.28
N GLU A 3 -37.74 -0.27 18.22
CA GLU A 3 -37.86 0.51 19.44
C GLU A 3 -37.25 1.93 19.34
N GLY A 4 -36.83 2.37 18.17
CA GLY A 4 -36.17 3.68 17.97
C GLY A 4 -34.77 3.82 18.62
N LYS A 5 -34.21 2.75 19.16
CA LYS A 5 -32.91 2.74 19.84
C LYS A 5 -31.76 2.71 18.87
N LYS A 6 -30.66 3.41 19.20
CA LYS A 6 -29.45 3.48 18.37
C LYS A 6 -28.50 2.33 18.63
N ALA A 7 -27.90 1.79 17.55
CA ALA A 7 -26.90 0.74 17.62
C ALA A 7 -25.70 1.02 16.73
N LEU A 8 -24.51 0.58 17.17
CA LEU A 8 -23.29 0.54 16.37
C LEU A 8 -22.98 -0.89 15.98
N ILE A 9 -22.51 -1.10 14.74
CA ILE A 9 -21.92 -2.36 14.29
C ILE A 9 -20.50 -2.07 13.87
N TYR A 10 -19.54 -2.55 14.66
CA TYR A 10 -18.13 -2.42 14.35
C TYR A 10 -17.65 -3.56 13.46
N CYS A 11 -16.93 -3.18 12.40
CA CYS A 11 -16.34 -4.12 11.44
C CYS A 11 -14.83 -3.87 11.32
N PRO A 12 -14.03 -4.93 11.13
CA PRO A 12 -12.57 -4.80 11.06
C PRO A 12 -12.11 -4.09 9.79
N PHE A 13 -12.83 -4.23 8.67
CA PHE A 13 -12.41 -3.73 7.35
C PHE A 13 -13.48 -2.90 6.66
N ARG A 14 -13.03 -1.93 5.84
CA ARG A 14 -13.92 -1.11 4.98
C ARG A 14 -14.76 -1.96 4.04
N THR A 15 -14.16 -3.02 3.49
CA THR A 15 -14.87 -3.96 2.61
C THR A 15 -16.00 -4.67 3.33
N THR A 16 -15.81 -5.06 4.59
CA THR A 16 -16.84 -5.67 5.43
C THR A 16 -17.99 -4.67 5.68
N VAL A 17 -17.66 -3.42 6.04
CA VAL A 17 -18.67 -2.35 6.20
C VAL A 17 -19.51 -2.20 4.93
N ASN A 18 -18.86 -2.11 3.77
CA ASN A 18 -19.55 -1.92 2.49
C ASN A 18 -20.43 -3.13 2.12
N ASN A 19 -19.94 -4.35 2.35
CA ASN A 19 -20.68 -5.59 2.06
C ASN A 19 -21.94 -5.68 2.93
N ILE A 20 -21.82 -5.49 4.24
CA ILE A 20 -22.96 -5.53 5.16
C ILE A 20 -23.94 -4.40 4.81
N TYR A 21 -23.45 -3.18 4.59
CA TYR A 21 -24.31 -2.06 4.20
C TYR A 21 -25.05 -2.31 2.90
N SER A 22 -24.40 -2.94 1.92
CA SER A 22 -25.03 -3.30 0.64
C SER A 22 -26.13 -4.37 0.80
N ALA A 23 -25.95 -5.29 1.74
CA ALA A 23 -26.90 -6.35 2.05
C ALA A 23 -28.10 -5.90 2.90
N VAL A 24 -28.10 -4.66 3.41
CA VAL A 24 -29.24 -4.13 4.19
C VAL A 24 -30.49 -4.07 3.31
N PRO A 25 -31.62 -4.66 3.74
CA PRO A 25 -32.87 -4.64 2.99
C PRO A 25 -33.36 -3.22 2.70
N ALA A 26 -33.95 -3.00 1.53
CA ALA A 26 -34.44 -1.69 1.09
C ALA A 26 -35.40 -1.03 2.10
N ALA A 27 -36.25 -1.81 2.73
CA ALA A 27 -37.23 -1.35 3.73
C ALA A 27 -36.59 -0.68 4.96
N THR A 28 -35.37 -1.08 5.33
CA THR A 28 -34.66 -0.57 6.52
C THR A 28 -33.47 0.33 6.16
N LYS A 29 -33.11 0.41 4.90
CA LYS A 29 -31.92 1.12 4.42
C LYS A 29 -31.89 2.61 4.80
N SER A 30 -33.07 3.24 4.85
CA SER A 30 -33.20 4.64 5.26
C SER A 30 -32.74 4.90 6.70
N LYS A 31 -32.83 3.89 7.59
CA LYS A 31 -32.44 3.95 8.99
C LYS A 31 -31.00 3.48 9.27
N VAL A 32 -30.25 3.11 8.24
CA VAL A 32 -28.87 2.60 8.35
C VAL A 32 -27.91 3.53 7.62
N ARG A 33 -26.74 3.77 8.21
CA ARG A 33 -25.63 4.47 7.54
C ARG A 33 -24.35 3.67 7.71
N CYS A 34 -23.39 3.91 6.83
CA CYS A 34 -22.04 3.36 6.96
C CYS A 34 -21.01 4.46 7.21
N TYR A 35 -19.92 4.11 7.91
CA TYR A 35 -18.85 5.05 8.21
C TYR A 35 -17.48 4.36 8.25
N HIS A 36 -16.55 4.85 7.41
CA HIS A 36 -15.15 4.39 7.42
C HIS A 36 -14.23 5.46 6.84
N ALA A 37 -12.93 5.32 7.05
CA ALA A 37 -11.94 6.31 6.63
C ALA A 37 -11.92 6.58 5.10
N GLY A 38 -12.36 5.63 4.28
CA GLY A 38 -12.43 5.75 2.81
C GLY A 38 -13.60 6.56 2.25
N LEU A 39 -14.56 6.98 3.07
CA LEU A 39 -15.67 7.87 2.62
C LEU A 39 -15.18 9.30 2.44
N HIS A 40 -15.81 10.03 1.52
CA HIS A 40 -15.56 11.46 1.36
C HIS A 40 -15.99 12.24 2.61
N LYS A 41 -15.39 13.42 2.82
CA LYS A 41 -15.67 14.25 4.01
C LYS A 41 -17.16 14.58 4.13
N GLN A 42 -17.83 14.90 3.03
CA GLN A 42 -19.25 15.21 2.99
C GLN A 42 -20.13 14.00 3.39
N GLU A 43 -19.81 12.82 2.89
CA GLU A 43 -20.50 11.56 3.23
C GLU A 43 -20.34 11.23 4.72
N LYS A 44 -19.11 11.37 5.26
CA LYS A 44 -18.83 11.19 6.69
C LYS A 44 -19.68 12.13 7.55
N SER A 45 -19.71 13.41 7.19
CA SER A 45 -20.49 14.42 7.92
C SER A 45 -21.98 14.17 7.82
N ALA A 46 -22.49 13.76 6.66
CA ALA A 46 -23.89 13.43 6.47
C ALA A 46 -24.29 12.17 7.26
N ALA A 47 -23.50 11.12 7.22
CA ALA A 47 -23.75 9.89 7.97
C ALA A 47 -23.73 10.14 9.49
N GLN A 48 -22.75 10.89 9.97
CA GLN A 48 -22.65 11.27 11.38
C GLN A 48 -23.85 12.11 11.83
N ARG A 49 -24.23 13.13 11.07
CA ARG A 49 -25.39 13.98 11.39
C ARG A 49 -26.68 13.16 11.43
N ALA A 50 -26.90 12.31 10.42
CA ALA A 50 -28.09 11.46 10.36
C ALA A 50 -28.20 10.53 11.59
N PHE A 51 -27.08 10.02 12.07
CA PHE A 51 -27.03 9.17 13.26
C PHE A 51 -27.22 9.99 14.56
N GLN A 52 -26.60 11.15 14.67
CA GLN A 52 -26.78 12.05 15.82
C GLN A 52 -28.23 12.51 15.97
N THR A 53 -28.87 12.90 14.89
CA THR A 53 -30.26 13.41 14.90
C THR A 53 -31.32 12.29 14.97
N GLY A 54 -30.95 11.02 14.94
CA GLY A 54 -31.90 9.90 14.96
C GLY A 54 -32.58 9.61 13.61
N GLN A 55 -32.19 10.27 12.54
CA GLN A 55 -32.63 9.90 11.18
C GLN A 55 -32.13 8.50 10.82
N ALA A 56 -30.90 8.15 11.24
CA ALA A 56 -30.38 6.80 11.19
C ALA A 56 -30.30 6.23 12.63
N LEU A 57 -30.68 4.98 12.77
CA LEU A 57 -30.68 4.25 14.05
C LEU A 57 -29.53 3.25 14.13
N VAL A 58 -28.98 2.83 13.00
CA VAL A 58 -27.86 1.88 12.95
C VAL A 58 -26.71 2.50 12.15
N MET A 59 -25.51 2.46 12.75
CA MET A 59 -24.27 2.83 12.10
C MET A 59 -23.38 1.60 11.95
N ILE A 60 -23.10 1.20 10.69
CA ILE A 60 -22.12 0.15 10.37
C ILE A 60 -20.78 0.84 10.12
N CYS A 61 -19.76 0.55 10.92
CA CYS A 61 -18.53 1.35 10.88
C CYS A 61 -17.28 0.55 11.16
N THR A 62 -16.13 1.13 10.81
CA THR A 62 -14.85 0.74 11.38
C THR A 62 -14.56 1.60 12.62
N LYS A 63 -13.50 1.30 13.36
CA LYS A 63 -13.04 2.13 14.50
C LYS A 63 -12.81 3.61 14.17
N ALA A 64 -12.82 3.96 12.88
CA ALA A 64 -12.79 5.37 12.43
C ALA A 64 -14.01 6.17 12.90
N PHE A 65 -15.15 5.51 13.21
CA PHE A 65 -16.30 6.12 13.85
C PHE A 65 -16.11 6.09 15.35
N GLY A 66 -15.43 7.00 15.88
CA GLY A 66 -15.19 6.97 17.31
C GLY A 66 -14.43 8.17 17.81
N MET A 67 -13.51 8.67 17.05
CA MET A 67 -12.73 9.83 17.46
C MET A 67 -13.54 11.12 17.28
N GLY A 68 -13.86 11.78 18.41
CA GLY A 68 -14.56 13.07 18.38
C GLY A 68 -16.07 13.01 18.08
N VAL A 69 -16.70 11.82 18.14
CA VAL A 69 -18.16 11.69 17.97
C VAL A 69 -18.79 11.42 19.34
N ASP A 70 -19.68 12.31 19.76
CA ASP A 70 -20.50 12.12 20.95
C ASP A 70 -21.95 11.87 20.55
N VAL A 71 -22.46 10.68 20.92
CA VAL A 71 -23.84 10.24 20.73
C VAL A 71 -24.25 9.50 21.99
N PRO A 72 -24.91 10.18 22.93
CA PRO A 72 -25.12 9.66 24.29
C PRO A 72 -26.19 8.56 24.39
N ASP A 73 -27.01 8.39 23.37
CA ASP A 73 -28.21 7.53 23.33
C ASP A 73 -28.00 6.21 22.57
N ILE A 74 -26.77 5.78 22.40
CA ILE A 74 -26.45 4.46 21.86
C ILE A 74 -26.72 3.41 22.95
N VAL A 75 -27.54 2.41 22.65
CA VAL A 75 -27.86 1.34 23.61
C VAL A 75 -27.20 0.00 23.27
N GLN A 76 -26.70 -0.15 22.08
CA GLN A 76 -26.09 -1.42 21.67
C GLN A 76 -24.84 -1.19 20.82
N VAL A 77 -23.78 -1.93 21.14
CA VAL A 77 -22.57 -2.07 20.33
C VAL A 77 -22.42 -3.53 19.96
N TYR A 78 -22.38 -3.81 18.67
CA TYR A 78 -22.17 -5.13 18.12
C TYR A 78 -20.81 -5.18 17.42
N HIS A 79 -20.00 -6.18 17.75
CA HIS A 79 -18.75 -6.46 17.05
C HIS A 79 -18.97 -7.60 16.05
N PHE A 80 -18.71 -7.31 14.76
CA PHE A 80 -18.80 -8.31 13.69
C PHE A 80 -17.61 -9.29 13.71
N ALA A 81 -16.51 -8.89 14.32
CA ALA A 81 -15.32 -9.70 14.52
C ALA A 81 -14.51 -9.10 15.68
N PRO A 82 -13.60 -9.85 16.31
CA PRO A 82 -12.78 -9.39 17.41
C PRO A 82 -12.00 -8.12 17.08
N THR A 83 -11.84 -7.27 18.08
CA THR A 83 -11.00 -6.06 18.00
C THR A 83 -9.52 -6.41 18.06
N GLY A 84 -8.65 -5.48 17.66
CA GLY A 84 -7.20 -5.68 17.66
C GLY A 84 -6.57 -5.99 19.02
N ASN A 85 -7.20 -5.50 20.08
CA ASN A 85 -6.78 -5.69 21.48
C ASN A 85 -7.92 -5.34 22.42
N LEU A 86 -7.76 -5.65 23.71
CA LEU A 86 -8.77 -5.40 24.73
C LEU A 86 -9.03 -3.89 24.95
N ALA A 87 -8.02 -3.04 24.79
CA ALA A 87 -8.21 -1.60 24.92
C ALA A 87 -9.09 -1.03 23.79
N ASP A 88 -8.92 -1.48 22.54
CA ASP A 88 -9.81 -1.11 21.44
C ASP A 88 -11.25 -1.60 21.71
N TYR A 89 -11.40 -2.82 22.22
CA TYR A 89 -12.70 -3.38 22.60
C TYR A 89 -13.41 -2.49 23.61
N VAL A 90 -12.75 -2.13 24.71
CA VAL A 90 -13.32 -1.27 25.76
C VAL A 90 -13.66 0.13 25.22
N GLN A 91 -12.79 0.70 24.37
CA GLN A 91 -13.04 2.00 23.74
C GLN A 91 -14.29 1.96 22.87
N GLU A 92 -14.54 0.86 22.16
CA GLU A 92 -15.68 0.70 21.28
C GLU A 92 -16.97 0.43 22.06
N ILE A 93 -16.97 -0.48 23.05
CA ILE A 93 -18.14 -0.72 23.90
C ILE A 93 -18.49 0.48 24.79
N GLY A 94 -17.50 1.26 25.21
CA GLY A 94 -17.70 2.50 25.98
C GLY A 94 -18.44 3.61 25.23
N ARG A 95 -18.93 3.33 24.03
CA ARG A 95 -19.86 4.21 23.30
C ARG A 95 -21.31 3.98 23.65
N ALA A 96 -21.63 2.80 24.18
CA ALA A 96 -22.97 2.51 24.68
C ALA A 96 -23.22 3.21 26.02
N ALA A 97 -24.45 3.64 26.23
CA ALA A 97 -24.96 4.16 27.49
C ALA A 97 -24.12 5.29 28.13
N ARG A 98 -23.65 6.24 27.32
CA ARG A 98 -23.00 7.45 27.88
C ARG A 98 -23.95 8.31 28.70
N ASN A 99 -25.22 8.21 28.44
CA ASN A 99 -26.24 8.75 29.30
C ASN A 99 -26.43 7.81 30.50
N LYS A 100 -26.24 8.31 31.72
CA LYS A 100 -26.33 7.54 32.98
C LYS A 100 -27.68 6.84 33.19
N ASN A 101 -28.74 7.28 32.50
CA ASN A 101 -30.07 6.69 32.61
C ASN A 101 -30.33 5.57 31.59
N LEU A 102 -29.32 5.19 30.80
CA LEU A 102 -29.42 4.13 29.81
C LEU A 102 -28.59 2.93 30.20
N HIS A 103 -29.12 1.73 29.91
CA HIS A 103 -28.34 0.51 29.95
C HIS A 103 -27.81 0.21 28.53
N GLY A 104 -26.50 -0.02 28.42
CA GLY A 104 -25.82 -0.38 27.19
C GLY A 104 -25.53 -1.90 27.18
N THR A 105 -25.64 -2.48 25.99
CA THR A 105 -25.27 -3.88 25.77
C THR A 105 -24.18 -3.98 24.70
N ALA A 106 -23.06 -4.63 25.04
CA ALA A 106 -22.06 -5.05 24.09
C ALA A 106 -22.32 -6.49 23.68
N VAL A 107 -22.36 -6.77 22.38
CA VAL A 107 -22.64 -8.08 21.83
C VAL A 107 -21.53 -8.46 20.87
N GLU A 108 -20.98 -9.64 21.05
CA GLU A 108 -20.04 -10.26 20.12
C GLU A 108 -20.34 -11.75 20.03
N GLU A 109 -20.59 -12.23 18.81
CA GLU A 109 -20.66 -13.66 18.52
C GLU A 109 -19.27 -14.09 18.05
N PHE A 110 -18.57 -14.84 18.88
CA PHE A 110 -17.21 -15.28 18.60
C PHE A 110 -17.15 -16.75 18.21
N MET A 111 -16.52 -17.02 17.09
CA MET A 111 -16.11 -18.36 16.67
C MET A 111 -14.58 -18.40 16.49
N PRO A 112 -13.91 -19.53 16.76
CA PRO A 112 -12.45 -19.64 16.61
C PRO A 112 -11.93 -19.21 15.24
N MET A 113 -12.73 -19.34 14.17
CA MET A 113 -12.39 -18.89 12.82
C MET A 113 -12.28 -17.37 12.70
N ASP A 114 -12.93 -16.60 13.60
CA ASP A 114 -12.91 -15.13 13.59
C ASP A 114 -11.52 -14.59 13.98
N MET A 115 -10.70 -15.40 14.66
CA MET A 115 -9.29 -15.08 14.91
C MET A 115 -8.50 -14.85 13.61
N SER A 116 -8.95 -15.42 12.50
CA SER A 116 -8.37 -15.13 11.19
C SER A 116 -8.54 -13.67 10.78
N GLN A 117 -9.64 -13.04 11.19
CA GLN A 117 -9.92 -11.61 10.96
C GLN A 117 -8.95 -10.74 11.77
N LEU A 118 -8.72 -11.10 13.04
CA LEU A 118 -7.78 -10.43 13.93
C LEU A 118 -6.35 -10.53 13.42
N LYS A 119 -5.89 -11.73 13.08
CA LYS A 119 -4.59 -11.97 12.46
C LYS A 119 -4.40 -11.16 11.18
N ARG A 120 -5.45 -11.08 10.36
CA ARG A 120 -5.43 -10.26 9.15
C ARG A 120 -5.36 -8.76 9.47
N LEU A 121 -6.05 -8.31 10.53
CA LEU A 121 -6.01 -6.91 10.98
C LEU A 121 -4.60 -6.52 11.40
N HIS A 122 -3.91 -7.35 12.18
CA HIS A 122 -2.52 -7.15 12.56
C HIS A 122 -1.56 -7.30 11.37
N GLY A 123 -1.77 -8.28 10.50
CA GLY A 123 -0.91 -8.56 9.34
C GLY A 123 -0.98 -7.51 8.23
N MET A 124 -2.07 -6.76 8.11
CA MET A 124 -2.20 -5.70 7.08
C MET A 124 -1.21 -4.54 7.26
N GLY A 125 -0.77 -4.28 8.48
CA GLY A 125 0.24 -3.27 8.79
C GLY A 125 1.65 -3.86 9.03
N GLU A 126 1.80 -5.17 8.94
CA GLU A 126 3.02 -5.87 9.35
C GLU A 126 4.16 -5.66 8.34
N LEU A 127 5.21 -5.00 8.83
CA LEU A 127 6.49 -4.92 8.15
C LEU A 127 7.32 -6.17 8.50
N ARG A 128 8.20 -6.56 7.57
CA ARG A 128 9.10 -7.68 7.79
C ARG A 128 10.52 -7.19 7.95
N GLN A 129 11.31 -7.94 8.70
CA GLN A 129 12.70 -7.60 8.98
C GLN A 129 13.52 -7.35 7.71
N TYR A 130 13.37 -8.20 6.69
CA TYR A 130 14.09 -8.02 5.44
C TYR A 130 13.72 -6.71 4.72
N GLN A 131 12.45 -6.30 4.78
CA GLN A 131 12.01 -5.05 4.15
C GLN A 131 12.72 -3.84 4.76
N LEU A 132 12.90 -3.84 6.08
CA LEU A 132 13.65 -2.78 6.77
C LEU A 132 15.13 -2.78 6.36
N ARG A 133 15.76 -3.95 6.23
CA ARG A 133 17.12 -4.06 5.75
C ARG A 133 17.28 -3.55 4.32
N GLU A 134 16.39 -3.95 3.42
CA GLU A 134 16.38 -3.47 2.04
C GLU A 134 16.11 -1.96 1.95
N MET A 135 15.29 -1.42 2.84
CA MET A 135 15.11 0.04 2.94
C MET A 135 16.41 0.75 3.34
N LEU A 136 17.19 0.20 4.29
CA LEU A 136 18.52 0.73 4.63
C LEU A 136 19.47 0.66 3.44
N HIS A 137 19.49 -0.47 2.73
CA HIS A 137 20.30 -0.64 1.52
C HIS A 137 19.95 0.41 0.47
N LYS A 138 18.67 0.61 0.18
CA LYS A 138 18.19 1.63 -0.77
C LYS A 138 18.55 3.05 -0.35
N LEU A 139 18.42 3.38 0.95
CA LEU A 139 18.80 4.69 1.48
C LEU A 139 20.32 4.94 1.34
N TYR A 140 21.15 3.95 1.64
CA TYR A 140 22.60 4.05 1.45
C TYR A 140 22.95 4.22 -0.03
N TRP A 141 22.29 3.48 -0.91
CA TRP A 141 22.49 3.58 -2.35
C TRP A 141 22.12 4.99 -2.86
N LEU A 142 20.97 5.54 -2.45
CA LEU A 142 20.57 6.90 -2.79
C LEU A 142 21.59 7.95 -2.30
N TYR A 143 22.09 7.78 -1.07
CA TYR A 143 23.15 8.63 -0.52
C TYR A 143 24.43 8.53 -1.36
N SER A 144 24.89 7.32 -1.65
CA SER A 144 26.13 7.07 -2.39
C SER A 144 26.10 7.72 -3.78
N ARG A 145 24.93 7.73 -4.40
CA ARG A 145 24.72 8.31 -5.72
C ARG A 145 24.65 9.83 -5.69
N LYS A 146 23.86 10.39 -4.77
CA LYS A 146 23.62 11.84 -4.69
C LYS A 146 24.70 12.60 -3.93
N LYS A 147 25.49 11.92 -3.11
CA LYS A 147 26.48 12.51 -2.18
C LYS A 147 25.88 13.56 -1.22
N HIS A 148 24.58 13.55 -1.03
CA HIS A 148 23.86 14.41 -0.11
C HIS A 148 23.23 13.64 1.03
N ARG A 149 23.40 14.14 2.26
CA ARG A 149 22.81 13.53 3.46
C ARG A 149 21.30 13.77 3.57
N ASN A 150 20.80 14.83 2.95
CA ASN A 150 19.38 15.16 2.93
C ASN A 150 18.75 14.59 1.65
N LEU A 151 17.78 13.69 1.81
CA LEU A 151 17.10 13.03 0.72
C LEU A 151 15.60 13.32 0.79
N LEU A 152 14.98 13.53 -0.35
CA LEU A 152 13.55 13.40 -0.53
C LEU A 152 13.30 12.04 -1.18
N VAL A 153 12.57 11.18 -0.49
CA VAL A 153 12.37 9.79 -0.90
C VAL A 153 10.90 9.56 -1.21
N SER A 154 10.62 9.18 -2.45
CA SER A 154 9.28 8.77 -2.85
C SER A 154 9.00 7.34 -2.38
N PRO A 155 7.83 7.07 -1.80
CA PRO A 155 7.40 5.70 -1.52
C PRO A 155 7.43 4.79 -2.74
N ASP A 156 7.20 5.33 -3.94
CA ASP A 156 7.23 4.57 -5.19
C ASP A 156 8.60 3.95 -5.49
N ALA A 157 9.69 4.48 -4.92
CA ALA A 157 11.02 3.89 -5.01
C ALA A 157 11.17 2.56 -4.24
N PHE A 158 10.21 2.22 -3.37
CA PHE A 158 10.14 0.99 -2.60
C PHE A 158 9.01 0.05 -3.06
N SER A 159 8.44 0.30 -4.24
CA SER A 159 7.33 -0.52 -4.76
C SER A 159 7.70 -1.98 -5.04
N TYR A 160 8.98 -2.30 -5.06
CA TYR A 160 9.48 -3.67 -5.14
C TYR A 160 9.43 -4.43 -3.81
N LEU A 161 9.29 -3.72 -2.67
CA LEU A 161 9.23 -4.32 -1.34
C LEU A 161 7.80 -4.47 -0.80
N PHE A 162 6.88 -3.64 -1.30
CA PHE A 162 5.56 -3.52 -0.71
C PHE A 162 4.46 -3.64 -1.76
N ASP A 163 3.41 -4.33 -1.41
CA ASP A 163 2.18 -4.40 -2.19
C ASP A 163 1.52 -3.01 -2.33
N SER A 164 0.87 -2.77 -3.46
CA SER A 164 0.39 -1.45 -3.87
C SER A 164 -0.72 -0.84 -3.01
N GLY A 165 -1.32 -1.63 -2.09
CA GLY A 165 -2.51 -1.21 -1.36
C GLY A 165 -2.30 -0.08 -0.35
N GLU A 166 -1.13 -0.04 0.32
CA GLU A 166 -0.80 0.92 1.38
C GLU A 166 0.67 1.33 1.35
N LEU A 167 1.24 1.45 0.15
CA LEU A 167 2.66 1.70 -0.07
C LEU A 167 3.21 2.88 0.76
N GLU A 168 2.51 4.03 0.73
CA GLU A 168 2.93 5.23 1.46
C GLU A 168 3.01 4.99 2.96
N ASN A 169 1.98 4.38 3.55
CA ASN A 169 1.93 4.11 4.99
C ASN A 169 3.00 3.10 5.40
N ARG A 170 3.21 2.05 4.63
CA ARG A 170 4.23 1.03 4.91
C ARG A 170 5.64 1.60 4.85
N VAL A 171 5.96 2.35 3.81
CA VAL A 171 7.27 3.01 3.68
C VAL A 171 7.50 4.01 4.80
N LYS A 172 6.51 4.85 5.11
CA LYS A 172 6.57 5.81 6.20
C LYS A 172 6.81 5.12 7.55
N THR A 173 6.04 4.07 7.85
CA THR A 173 6.19 3.30 9.09
C THR A 173 7.55 2.62 9.16
N GLY A 174 8.01 2.00 8.08
CA GLY A 174 9.34 1.38 8.01
C GLY A 174 10.47 2.36 8.27
N LEU A 175 10.43 3.53 7.64
CA LEU A 175 11.42 4.58 7.86
C LEU A 175 11.42 5.09 9.31
N LEU A 176 10.23 5.25 9.92
CA LEU A 176 10.11 5.67 11.33
C LEU A 176 10.62 4.59 12.29
N LEU A 177 10.34 3.31 12.02
CA LEU A 177 10.86 2.20 12.82
C LEU A 177 12.39 2.12 12.73
N LEU A 178 12.96 2.32 11.55
CA LEU A 178 14.41 2.40 11.38
C LEU A 178 14.99 3.58 12.16
N ALA A 179 14.43 4.77 12.01
CA ALA A 179 14.91 5.94 12.73
C ALA A 179 14.87 5.73 14.25
N LYS A 180 13.77 5.17 14.78
CA LYS A 180 13.60 4.92 16.20
C LYS A 180 14.53 3.83 16.74
N ASP A 181 14.74 2.78 16.00
CA ASP A 181 15.67 1.70 16.38
C ASP A 181 17.11 2.21 16.43
N LEU A 182 17.50 3.04 15.45
CA LEU A 182 18.82 3.59 15.34
C LEU A 182 19.15 4.69 16.37
N GLU A 183 18.17 5.21 17.09
CA GLU A 183 18.41 6.07 18.28
C GLU A 183 19.16 5.34 19.39
N SER A 184 19.07 4.02 19.45
CA SER A 184 19.78 3.18 20.44
C SER A 184 21.31 3.29 20.36
N TYR A 185 21.86 3.81 19.26
CA TYR A 185 23.30 4.05 19.10
C TYR A 185 23.79 5.34 19.78
N GLY A 186 22.93 6.03 20.57
CA GLY A 186 23.30 7.22 21.34
C GLY A 186 23.28 8.54 20.55
N PHE A 187 23.08 8.48 19.23
CA PHE A 187 22.88 9.66 18.38
C PHE A 187 21.94 9.31 17.21
N PRO A 188 21.25 10.29 16.63
CA PRO A 188 20.32 10.04 15.54
C PRO A 188 21.04 9.71 14.23
N VAL A 189 21.30 8.42 13.99
CA VAL A 189 21.92 7.92 12.74
C VAL A 189 21.07 8.28 11.52
N LEU A 190 19.74 8.18 11.67
CA LEU A 190 18.74 8.45 10.65
C LEU A 190 17.65 9.36 11.23
N VAL A 191 17.33 10.46 10.53
CA VAL A 191 16.22 11.33 10.88
C VAL A 191 15.18 11.28 9.78
N VAL A 192 13.94 10.98 10.14
CA VAL A 192 12.80 10.87 9.21
C VAL A 192 11.74 11.88 9.59
N ARG A 193 11.30 12.67 8.61
CA ARG A 193 10.20 13.62 8.77
C ARG A 193 9.12 13.32 7.74
N PRO A 194 8.07 12.59 8.15
CA PRO A 194 6.97 12.20 7.26
C PRO A 194 5.95 13.33 7.06
N LYS A 195 6.40 14.57 6.99
CA LYS A 195 5.53 15.68 6.60
C LYS A 195 5.36 15.68 5.09
N ALA A 196 4.12 15.85 4.67
CA ALA A 196 3.81 16.20 3.30
C ALA A 196 4.61 17.46 2.91
N MET A 197 5.65 17.28 2.15
CA MET A 197 6.27 18.40 1.48
C MET A 197 5.48 18.63 0.19
N PHE A 198 5.33 19.90 -0.19
CA PHE A 198 4.71 20.26 -1.44
C PHE A 198 5.54 19.67 -2.57
N THR A 199 4.99 18.65 -3.20
CA THR A 199 5.71 17.88 -4.19
C THR A 199 5.70 18.57 -5.53
N THR A 200 6.81 18.44 -6.22
CA THR A 200 6.91 18.71 -7.64
C THR A 200 6.22 17.58 -8.40
N CYS A 201 5.30 17.92 -9.30
CA CYS A 201 4.67 16.97 -10.21
C CYS A 201 5.12 17.22 -11.65
N TYR A 202 4.92 16.23 -12.50
CA TYR A 202 5.27 16.31 -13.91
C TYR A 202 4.04 16.06 -14.77
N ALA A 203 3.91 16.82 -15.84
CA ALA A 203 2.80 16.65 -16.77
C ALA A 203 3.24 16.88 -18.21
N ASN A 204 2.63 16.16 -19.12
CA ASN A 204 2.71 16.47 -20.55
C ASN A 204 1.56 17.42 -20.87
N VAL A 205 1.90 18.55 -21.46
CA VAL A 205 0.96 19.56 -21.95
C VAL A 205 0.98 19.52 -23.47
N PRO A 206 -0.12 19.13 -24.12
CA PRO A 206 -0.23 19.11 -25.57
C PRO A 206 0.01 20.49 -26.20
N ALA A 207 0.65 20.53 -27.36
CA ALA A 207 0.98 21.77 -28.05
C ALA A 207 -0.24 22.68 -28.34
N GLU A 208 -1.41 22.05 -28.55
CA GLU A 208 -2.66 22.74 -28.85
C GLU A 208 -3.15 23.67 -27.72
N ILE A 209 -2.81 23.35 -26.47
CA ILE A 209 -3.27 24.06 -25.27
C ILE A 209 -2.11 24.72 -24.51
N GLU A 210 -0.88 24.57 -24.99
CA GLU A 210 0.32 24.99 -24.30
C GLU A 210 0.35 26.50 -24.07
N THR A 211 -0.01 27.31 -25.07
CA THR A 211 -0.04 28.77 -24.97
C THR A 211 -1.02 29.24 -23.90
N GLU A 212 -2.21 28.66 -23.87
CA GLU A 212 -3.22 28.98 -22.86
C GLU A 212 -2.77 28.54 -21.47
N PHE A 213 -2.22 27.34 -21.36
CA PHE A 213 -1.68 26.81 -20.11
C PHE A 213 -0.57 27.69 -19.54
N LEU A 214 0.40 28.11 -20.38
CA LEU A 214 1.50 28.96 -19.97
C LEU A 214 1.06 30.38 -19.62
N SER A 215 0.06 30.93 -20.31
CA SER A 215 -0.46 32.26 -19.98
C SER A 215 -1.08 32.31 -18.57
N LYS A 216 -1.67 31.20 -18.10
CA LYS A 216 -2.29 31.09 -16.78
C LYS A 216 -1.34 30.61 -15.68
N TYR A 217 -0.48 29.66 -16.00
CA TYR A 217 0.27 28.89 -15.00
C TYR A 217 1.79 28.92 -15.22
N GLY A 218 2.29 29.71 -16.17
CA GLY A 218 3.69 29.77 -16.57
C GLY A 218 4.65 30.01 -15.41
N ASP A 219 4.27 30.87 -14.45
CA ASP A 219 5.08 31.20 -13.27
C ASP A 219 5.35 29.99 -12.35
N PHE A 220 4.53 28.95 -12.45
CA PHE A 220 4.58 27.76 -11.57
C PHE A 220 5.16 26.53 -12.24
N VAL A 221 5.54 26.62 -13.50
CA VAL A 221 6.01 25.51 -14.30
C VAL A 221 7.38 25.76 -14.91
N ARG A 222 8.11 24.67 -15.17
CA ARG A 222 9.39 24.70 -15.86
C ARG A 222 9.36 23.69 -16.99
N ASN A 223 9.65 24.13 -18.21
CA ASN A 223 9.81 23.22 -19.35
C ASN A 223 11.03 22.32 -19.14
N LEU A 224 10.88 21.01 -19.37
CA LEU A 224 11.94 20.01 -19.21
C LEU A 224 12.40 19.42 -20.55
N TYR A 225 11.53 19.42 -21.55
CA TYR A 225 11.81 18.95 -22.90
C TYR A 225 11.11 19.83 -23.93
N ASP A 226 11.88 20.34 -24.87
CA ASP A 226 11.35 20.95 -26.06
C ASP A 226 11.03 19.85 -27.08
N ASN A 227 9.77 19.77 -27.50
CA ASN A 227 9.28 18.89 -28.56
C ASN A 227 9.47 17.37 -28.34
N THR A 228 8.64 16.77 -27.52
CA THR A 228 8.53 15.31 -27.47
C THR A 228 7.81 14.80 -28.72
N VAL A 229 8.57 14.31 -29.67
CA VAL A 229 8.05 13.65 -30.87
C VAL A 229 7.85 12.15 -30.55
N THR A 230 6.61 11.71 -30.51
CA THR A 230 6.30 10.28 -30.38
C THR A 230 6.17 9.65 -31.76
N ILE A 231 7.12 8.79 -32.10
CA ILE A 231 7.08 8.02 -33.36
C ILE A 231 6.25 6.76 -33.10
N HIS A 232 5.03 6.70 -33.62
CA HIS A 232 4.24 5.47 -33.67
C HIS A 232 4.56 4.71 -34.96
N ARG A 233 5.30 3.60 -34.84
CA ARG A 233 5.40 2.62 -35.90
C ARG A 233 4.15 1.74 -35.90
N SER A 234 3.26 1.95 -36.86
CA SER A 234 2.15 1.02 -37.12
C SER A 234 2.69 -0.17 -37.91
N PHE A 235 2.61 -1.37 -37.33
CA PHE A 235 2.86 -2.63 -38.05
C PHE A 235 1.59 -3.03 -38.79
N SER A 236 1.28 -2.37 -39.89
CA SER A 236 0.37 -2.92 -40.89
C SER A 236 1.17 -3.22 -42.15
N SER A 237 0.86 -4.33 -42.79
CA SER A 237 1.61 -4.96 -43.87
C SER A 237 1.57 -4.23 -45.23
N LYS A 238 1.23 -2.95 -45.27
CA LYS A 238 1.33 -2.09 -46.47
C LYS A 238 1.78 -0.70 -46.05
N ALA A 239 2.99 -0.35 -46.49
CA ALA A 239 3.63 0.96 -46.39
C ALA A 239 3.66 1.58 -45.01
N SER A 240 4.86 1.78 -44.48
CA SER A 240 5.13 2.38 -43.19
C SER A 240 4.81 3.88 -43.20
N ASP A 241 3.59 4.27 -42.94
CA ASP A 241 3.27 5.63 -42.58
C ASP A 241 3.75 5.88 -41.12
N VAL A 242 4.90 6.53 -41.02
CA VAL A 242 5.41 7.03 -39.75
C VAL A 242 4.57 8.27 -39.41
N VAL A 243 3.58 8.10 -38.54
CA VAL A 243 2.82 9.24 -38.03
C VAL A 243 3.63 9.87 -36.92
N VAL A 244 4.31 10.98 -37.22
CA VAL A 244 4.96 11.82 -36.23
C VAL A 244 3.87 12.68 -35.58
N ARG A 245 3.51 12.38 -34.34
CA ARG A 245 2.62 13.22 -33.54
C ARG A 245 3.46 14.05 -32.57
N ASN A 246 3.32 15.34 -32.61
CA ASN A 246 3.82 16.22 -31.56
C ASN A 246 2.94 15.95 -30.31
N SER A 247 3.52 15.28 -29.31
CA SER A 247 2.80 14.90 -28.08
C SER A 247 2.78 16.04 -27.05
N GLY A 248 3.30 17.23 -27.38
CA GLY A 248 3.46 18.36 -26.49
C GLY A 248 4.73 18.28 -25.62
N ASN A 249 4.89 19.24 -24.74
CA ASN A 249 6.07 19.38 -23.89
C ASN A 249 5.85 18.83 -22.48
N ILE A 250 6.95 18.45 -21.81
CA ILE A 250 6.93 17.99 -20.42
C ILE A 250 7.27 19.15 -19.49
N TYR A 251 6.39 19.41 -18.56
CA TYR A 251 6.53 20.45 -17.56
C TYR A 251 6.68 19.87 -16.16
N GLU A 252 7.61 20.44 -15.40
CA GLU A 252 7.70 20.31 -13.97
C GLU A 252 6.78 21.36 -13.33
N ILE A 253 5.89 20.96 -12.45
CA ILE A 253 4.87 21.81 -11.83
C ILE A 253 5.14 21.90 -10.33
N ARG A 254 5.29 23.12 -9.82
CA ARG A 254 5.39 23.40 -8.38
C ARG A 254 3.99 23.44 -7.78
N MET A 255 3.52 22.27 -7.33
CA MET A 255 2.13 22.08 -6.90
C MET A 255 1.72 22.95 -5.71
N GLY A 256 2.64 23.21 -4.78
CA GLY A 256 2.38 24.05 -3.63
C GLY A 256 2.11 25.50 -4.01
N ASP A 257 3.01 26.08 -4.79
CA ASP A 257 2.91 27.47 -5.23
C ASP A 257 1.66 27.68 -6.10
N LEU A 258 1.40 26.73 -7.01
CA LEU A 258 0.22 26.74 -7.86
C LEU A 258 -1.09 26.66 -7.03
N TRP A 259 -1.14 25.80 -6.02
CA TRP A 259 -2.28 25.68 -5.13
C TRP A 259 -2.53 26.97 -4.33
N GLU A 260 -1.48 27.51 -3.73
CA GLU A 260 -1.58 28.71 -2.90
C GLU A 260 -2.13 29.90 -3.69
N LYS A 261 -1.69 30.07 -4.92
CA LYS A 261 -2.06 31.20 -5.77
C LYS A 261 -3.45 31.05 -6.42
N HIS A 262 -3.76 29.86 -6.97
CA HIS A 262 -4.95 29.68 -7.81
C HIS A 262 -6.03 28.78 -7.20
N PHE A 263 -5.72 27.97 -6.19
CA PHE A 263 -6.60 26.93 -5.68
C PHE A 263 -6.73 26.91 -4.15
N SER A 264 -6.33 27.99 -3.48
CA SER A 264 -6.33 28.08 -2.00
C SER A 264 -7.70 27.81 -1.34
N ASN A 265 -8.80 28.03 -2.05
CA ASN A 265 -10.16 27.71 -1.59
C ASN A 265 -10.48 26.21 -1.60
N THR A 266 -9.63 25.38 -2.22
CA THR A 266 -9.80 23.94 -2.26
C THR A 266 -8.77 23.29 -1.34
N PRO A 267 -9.14 22.37 -0.43
CA PRO A 267 -8.17 21.66 0.38
C PRO A 267 -7.08 21.01 -0.48
N PHE A 268 -5.81 21.11 -0.06
CA PHE A 268 -4.67 20.64 -0.86
C PHE A 268 -4.78 19.16 -1.28
N SER A 269 -5.32 18.31 -0.40
CA SER A 269 -5.56 16.91 -0.71
C SER A 269 -6.56 16.68 -1.85
N ILE A 270 -7.60 17.51 -1.92
CA ILE A 270 -8.61 17.47 -3.00
C ILE A 270 -8.01 18.03 -4.29
N PHE A 271 -7.29 19.14 -4.20
CA PHE A 271 -6.55 19.71 -5.32
C PHE A 271 -5.61 18.67 -5.95
N LYS A 272 -4.78 18.02 -5.13
CA LYS A 272 -3.87 16.97 -5.57
C LYS A 272 -4.60 15.79 -6.21
N ALA A 273 -5.69 15.33 -5.59
CA ALA A 273 -6.50 14.23 -6.14
C ALA A 273 -7.10 14.57 -7.51
N LYS A 274 -7.60 15.79 -7.70
CA LYS A 274 -8.10 16.27 -9.00
C LYS A 274 -7.01 16.32 -10.05
N PHE A 275 -5.80 16.76 -9.70
CA PHE A 275 -4.66 16.76 -10.62
C PHE A 275 -4.35 15.35 -11.14
N PHE A 276 -4.23 14.37 -10.24
CA PHE A 276 -3.91 12.99 -10.63
C PHE A 276 -5.03 12.29 -11.39
N LYS A 277 -6.27 12.76 -11.26
CA LYS A 277 -7.41 12.29 -12.07
C LYS A 277 -7.52 13.01 -13.42
N GLY A 278 -6.72 14.05 -13.66
CA GLY A 278 -6.82 14.90 -14.84
C GLY A 278 -8.03 15.85 -14.81
N GLU A 279 -8.59 16.11 -13.61
CA GLU A 279 -9.80 16.94 -13.43
C GLU A 279 -9.48 18.37 -13.00
N LEU A 280 -8.22 18.70 -12.73
CA LEU A 280 -7.87 19.99 -12.12
C LEU A 280 -8.10 21.17 -13.05
N PHE A 281 -7.83 21.00 -14.34
CA PHE A 281 -7.87 22.05 -15.35
C PHE A 281 -9.10 21.98 -16.27
N THR A 282 -10.13 21.23 -15.87
CA THR A 282 -11.32 20.94 -16.70
C THR A 282 -12.17 22.18 -17.02
N GLN A 283 -12.17 23.17 -16.13
CA GLN A 283 -12.94 24.41 -16.31
C GLN A 283 -12.36 25.31 -17.41
N ASP A 284 -11.11 25.12 -17.75
CA ASP A 284 -10.37 25.91 -18.72
C ASP A 284 -10.29 25.24 -20.11
N GLY A 285 -11.04 24.16 -20.35
CA GLY A 285 -10.94 23.38 -21.59
C GLY A 285 -9.66 22.55 -21.73
N VAL A 286 -8.78 22.58 -20.69
CA VAL A 286 -7.43 22.00 -20.67
C VAL A 286 -7.44 20.53 -20.24
N ASN A 287 -8.49 19.78 -20.57
CA ASN A 287 -8.71 18.38 -20.18
C ASN A 287 -7.70 17.37 -20.72
N ARG A 288 -6.63 17.81 -21.37
CA ARG A 288 -5.70 16.92 -22.07
C ARG A 288 -4.33 16.78 -21.41
N ILE A 289 -4.13 17.42 -20.26
CA ILE A 289 -2.87 17.29 -19.52
C ILE A 289 -2.73 15.88 -18.96
N SER A 290 -1.63 15.23 -19.32
CA SER A 290 -1.32 13.87 -18.89
C SER A 290 -0.25 13.87 -17.81
N VAL A 291 -0.59 13.42 -16.60
CA VAL A 291 0.35 13.32 -15.48
C VAL A 291 1.45 12.31 -15.80
N ARG A 292 2.69 12.71 -15.51
CA ARG A 292 3.90 11.91 -15.74
C ARG A 292 4.61 11.59 -14.45
N LEU A 293 5.27 10.43 -14.42
CA LEU A 293 6.25 10.06 -13.42
C LEU A 293 7.63 10.25 -14.00
N LYS A 294 8.51 10.92 -13.28
CA LYS A 294 9.93 10.95 -13.61
C LYS A 294 10.54 9.64 -13.11
N ALA A 295 10.99 8.79 -14.03
CA ALA A 295 11.69 7.56 -13.75
C ALA A 295 13.18 7.72 -14.08
N ASN A 296 14.03 7.50 -13.10
CA ASN A 296 15.48 7.43 -13.28
C ASN A 296 15.90 5.97 -13.06
N ILE A 297 16.54 5.37 -14.04
CA ILE A 297 17.07 4.01 -13.99
C ILE A 297 18.60 4.10 -14.07
N TYR A 298 19.25 3.42 -13.16
CA TYR A 298 20.71 3.37 -13.08
C TYR A 298 21.13 1.92 -13.27
N TYR A 299 21.59 1.59 -14.47
CA TYR A 299 21.98 0.23 -14.82
C TYR A 299 23.28 -0.16 -14.10
N ALA A 300 23.29 -1.36 -13.54
CA ALA A 300 24.46 -1.89 -12.83
C ALA A 300 25.62 -2.23 -13.79
N GLN A 301 25.25 -2.59 -15.02
CA GLN A 301 26.16 -2.98 -16.10
C GLN A 301 25.73 -2.32 -17.41
N ASP A 302 26.47 -2.60 -18.48
CA ASP A 302 26.09 -2.23 -19.83
C ASP A 302 24.64 -2.64 -20.15
N PHE A 303 23.96 -1.83 -20.96
CA PHE A 303 22.55 -2.02 -21.25
C PHE A 303 22.25 -3.34 -21.98
N ASP A 304 23.10 -3.71 -22.96
CA ASP A 304 22.90 -4.94 -23.71
C ASP A 304 23.15 -6.17 -22.84
N ILE A 305 24.13 -6.09 -21.94
CA ILE A 305 24.38 -7.13 -20.92
C ILE A 305 23.18 -7.21 -19.96
N THR A 306 22.69 -6.09 -19.49
CA THR A 306 21.51 -6.02 -18.62
C THR A 306 20.29 -6.64 -19.28
N ARG A 307 20.05 -6.33 -20.55
CA ARG A 307 18.95 -6.87 -21.36
C ARG A 307 19.05 -8.37 -21.54
N ALA A 308 20.23 -8.87 -21.88
CA ALA A 308 20.48 -10.31 -22.03
C ALA A 308 20.24 -11.07 -20.72
N ARG A 309 20.74 -10.53 -19.58
CA ARG A 309 20.52 -11.11 -18.25
C ARG A 309 19.07 -11.08 -17.81
N LEU A 310 18.39 -9.95 -18.01
CA LEU A 310 16.95 -9.86 -17.69
C LEU A 310 16.16 -10.93 -18.44
N ARG A 311 16.46 -11.11 -19.73
CA ARG A 311 15.82 -12.13 -20.55
C ARG A 311 16.09 -13.53 -20.00
N GLN A 312 17.34 -13.87 -19.75
CA GLN A 312 17.76 -15.16 -19.17
C GLN A 312 17.04 -15.45 -17.84
N TYR A 313 17.01 -14.46 -16.93
CA TYR A 313 16.40 -14.61 -15.61
C TYR A 313 14.87 -14.77 -15.70
N MET A 314 14.24 -14.00 -16.57
CA MET A 314 12.80 -14.10 -16.77
C MET A 314 12.39 -15.37 -17.52
N GLU A 315 13.22 -15.90 -18.42
CA GLU A 315 13.00 -17.21 -19.06
C GLU A 315 13.05 -18.34 -18.02
N ALA A 316 14.00 -18.32 -17.10
CA ALA A 316 14.08 -19.29 -16.01
C ALA A 316 12.85 -19.21 -15.08
N VAL A 317 12.41 -18.00 -14.72
CA VAL A 317 11.19 -17.80 -13.92
C VAL A 317 9.95 -18.28 -14.66
N ALA A 318 9.83 -17.96 -15.95
CA ALA A 318 8.72 -18.41 -16.78
C ALA A 318 8.68 -19.94 -16.90
N GLN A 319 9.85 -20.60 -17.02
CA GLN A 319 9.94 -22.05 -17.05
C GLN A 319 9.49 -22.66 -15.73
N VAL A 320 9.91 -22.13 -14.59
CA VAL A 320 9.46 -22.59 -13.26
C VAL A 320 7.94 -22.46 -13.11
N PHE A 321 7.35 -21.37 -13.60
CA PHE A 321 5.89 -21.21 -13.59
C PHE A 321 5.19 -22.21 -14.52
N ASP A 322 5.77 -22.48 -15.69
CA ASP A 322 5.22 -23.44 -16.65
C ASP A 322 5.26 -24.87 -16.11
N ASP A 323 6.32 -25.23 -15.38
CA ASP A 323 6.44 -26.52 -14.71
C ASP A 323 5.36 -26.69 -13.63
N TYR A 324 5.16 -25.71 -12.77
CA TYR A 324 4.06 -25.75 -11.79
C TYR A 324 2.68 -25.78 -12.43
N ARG A 325 2.52 -25.12 -13.60
CA ARG A 325 1.28 -25.18 -14.37
C ARG A 325 0.98 -26.59 -14.88
N LYS A 326 1.99 -27.28 -15.42
CA LYS A 326 1.89 -28.65 -15.90
C LYS A 326 1.65 -29.66 -14.78
N GLU A 327 2.31 -29.45 -13.64
CA GLU A 327 2.17 -30.27 -12.45
C GLU A 327 0.83 -30.03 -11.72
N HIS A 328 0.07 -28.98 -12.06
CA HIS A 328 -1.13 -28.51 -11.33
C HIS A 328 -0.91 -28.30 -9.82
N LYS A 329 0.32 -28.02 -9.42
CA LYS A 329 0.77 -28.00 -8.02
C LYS A 329 0.72 -26.58 -7.45
N MET A 330 0.31 -26.45 -6.18
CA MET A 330 0.57 -25.27 -5.37
C MET A 330 2.00 -25.34 -4.82
N PHE A 331 2.61 -24.18 -4.61
CA PHE A 331 3.99 -24.09 -4.15
C PHE A 331 4.19 -22.97 -3.11
N THR A 332 5.23 -23.13 -2.31
CA THR A 332 5.68 -22.14 -1.34
C THR A 332 6.74 -21.22 -1.95
N VAL A 333 7.07 -20.13 -1.25
CA VAL A 333 8.17 -19.24 -1.63
C VAL A 333 9.50 -20.02 -1.71
N ASP A 334 9.74 -20.92 -0.75
CA ASP A 334 10.98 -21.69 -0.70
C ASP A 334 11.11 -22.69 -1.85
N GLU A 335 10.04 -23.39 -2.21
CA GLU A 335 10.04 -24.28 -3.38
C GLU A 335 10.29 -23.50 -4.67
N PHE A 336 9.67 -22.33 -4.83
CA PHE A 336 9.92 -21.44 -5.96
C PHE A 336 11.38 -20.98 -5.99
N ARG A 337 11.90 -20.50 -4.87
CA ARG A 337 13.29 -20.06 -4.73
C ARG A 337 14.27 -21.16 -5.14
N GLN A 338 14.08 -22.37 -4.61
CA GLN A 338 14.95 -23.52 -4.91
C GLN A 338 14.97 -23.85 -6.41
N LYS A 339 13.80 -23.89 -7.07
CA LYS A 339 13.73 -24.13 -8.52
C LYS A 339 14.42 -23.02 -9.32
N VAL A 340 14.21 -21.75 -8.96
CA VAL A 340 14.88 -20.63 -9.64
C VAL A 340 16.38 -20.63 -9.40
N GLN A 341 16.83 -20.93 -8.17
CA GLN A 341 18.27 -21.05 -7.86
C GLN A 341 18.93 -22.22 -8.57
N ALA A 342 18.22 -23.33 -8.76
CA ALA A 342 18.72 -24.45 -9.55
C ALA A 342 18.96 -24.08 -11.03
N ALA A 343 18.14 -23.17 -11.56
CA ALA A 343 18.25 -22.71 -12.95
C ALA A 343 19.28 -21.58 -13.14
N LEU A 344 19.43 -20.68 -12.15
CA LEU A 344 20.21 -19.44 -12.30
C LEU A 344 21.44 -19.33 -11.39
N GLY A 345 21.63 -20.26 -10.44
CA GLY A 345 22.63 -20.17 -9.38
C GLY A 345 22.10 -19.51 -8.09
N THR A 346 22.78 -19.80 -6.98
CA THR A 346 22.34 -19.40 -5.63
C THR A 346 22.47 -17.90 -5.36
N GLU A 347 23.33 -17.21 -6.11
CA GLU A 347 23.60 -15.77 -5.91
C GLU A 347 22.51 -14.86 -6.49
N VAL A 348 21.71 -15.36 -7.45
CA VAL A 348 20.76 -14.53 -8.20
C VAL A 348 19.50 -14.24 -7.39
N MET A 349 19.11 -15.09 -6.45
CA MET A 349 17.87 -14.93 -5.72
C MET A 349 17.96 -15.44 -4.29
N ASN A 350 17.77 -14.55 -3.33
CA ASN A 350 17.57 -14.90 -1.93
C ASN A 350 16.07 -15.15 -1.63
N ALA A 351 15.75 -15.62 -0.42
CA ALA A 351 14.36 -15.92 -0.02
C ALA A 351 13.45 -14.67 -0.06
N ASP A 352 14.01 -13.53 0.28
CA ASP A 352 13.29 -12.27 0.37
C ASP A 352 12.91 -11.75 -1.02
N PHE A 353 13.85 -11.83 -1.96
CA PHE A 353 13.61 -11.45 -3.36
C PHE A 353 12.70 -12.44 -4.09
N ALA A 354 12.77 -13.74 -3.79
CA ALA A 354 11.83 -14.72 -4.33
C ALA A 354 10.38 -14.36 -3.96
N LYS A 355 10.16 -13.96 -2.71
CA LYS A 355 8.86 -13.51 -2.24
C LYS A 355 8.44 -12.19 -2.90
N ALA A 356 9.33 -11.20 -2.95
CA ALA A 356 9.05 -9.92 -3.60
C ALA A 356 8.66 -10.11 -5.08
N LEU A 357 9.38 -10.99 -5.79
CA LEU A 357 9.09 -11.32 -7.17
C LEU A 357 7.71 -11.97 -7.35
N LEU A 358 7.37 -12.94 -6.50
CA LEU A 358 6.04 -13.58 -6.53
C LEU A 358 4.93 -12.56 -6.27
N GLU A 359 5.10 -11.68 -5.29
CA GLU A 359 4.12 -10.64 -4.95
C GLU A 359 3.90 -9.63 -6.10
N LEU A 360 4.92 -9.34 -6.92
CA LEU A 360 4.76 -8.54 -8.13
C LEU A 360 3.85 -9.18 -9.20
N PHE A 361 3.74 -10.50 -9.20
CA PHE A 361 2.88 -11.25 -10.14
C PHE A 361 1.53 -11.63 -9.56
N VAL A 362 1.33 -11.49 -8.24
CA VAL A 362 0.02 -11.60 -7.57
C VAL A 362 -0.77 -10.33 -7.85
N ILE A 363 -1.34 -10.19 -9.06
CA ILE A 363 -2.10 -9.01 -9.43
C ILE A 363 -3.56 -9.38 -9.60
N GLU A 364 -4.42 -8.64 -8.91
CA GLU A 364 -5.83 -8.62 -9.22
C GLU A 364 -6.06 -7.86 -10.54
N VAL A 365 -6.36 -8.58 -11.60
CA VAL A 365 -6.96 -7.99 -12.77
C VAL A 365 -8.46 -7.90 -12.49
N ARG A 366 -9.00 -6.67 -12.39
CA ARG A 366 -10.45 -6.46 -12.29
C ARG A 366 -11.13 -7.16 -13.46
N ALA A 367 -12.27 -7.79 -13.17
CA ALA A 367 -13.11 -8.43 -14.17
C ALA A 367 -13.38 -7.46 -15.33
N ASP A 368 -13.24 -7.97 -16.55
CA ASP A 368 -13.71 -7.30 -17.75
C ASP A 368 -15.25 -7.33 -17.69
N PRO A 369 -15.94 -6.19 -17.62
CA PRO A 369 -17.39 -6.15 -17.53
C PRO A 369 -18.09 -6.74 -18.76
N THR A 370 -17.35 -6.99 -19.86
CA THR A 370 -17.87 -7.60 -21.09
C THR A 370 -17.86 -9.14 -21.08
N ARG A 371 -17.27 -9.79 -20.07
CA ARG A 371 -17.25 -11.25 -19.92
C ARG A 371 -18.26 -11.70 -18.87
N GLN A 372 -19.22 -12.54 -19.27
CA GLN A 372 -20.33 -13.04 -18.46
C GLN A 372 -19.93 -13.88 -17.22
N ASN A 373 -18.68 -14.33 -17.13
CA ASN A 373 -18.16 -15.05 -15.96
C ASN A 373 -16.97 -14.27 -15.41
N GLY A 374 -17.18 -13.36 -14.49
CA GLY A 374 -16.21 -12.48 -13.83
C GLY A 374 -14.91 -13.12 -13.32
N GLU A 375 -14.25 -13.94 -14.14
CA GLU A 375 -12.96 -14.55 -13.87
C GLU A 375 -11.87 -13.47 -13.81
N ARG A 376 -11.43 -13.21 -12.61
CA ARG A 376 -10.27 -12.36 -12.31
C ARG A 376 -9.03 -13.04 -12.87
N MET A 377 -8.51 -12.50 -13.97
CA MET A 377 -7.29 -13.02 -14.58
C MET A 377 -6.08 -12.59 -13.75
N ARG A 378 -5.64 -13.42 -12.82
CA ARG A 378 -4.39 -13.26 -12.06
C ARG A 378 -3.26 -13.96 -12.80
N PHE A 379 -2.04 -13.42 -12.71
CA PHE A 379 -0.85 -14.16 -13.16
C PHE A 379 -0.56 -15.32 -12.20
N ILE A 380 -0.59 -15.03 -10.90
CA ILE A 380 -0.41 -15.98 -9.81
C ILE A 380 -1.52 -15.73 -8.79
N GLN A 381 -2.08 -16.79 -8.23
CA GLN A 381 -2.99 -16.72 -7.10
C GLN A 381 -2.21 -16.99 -5.83
N ALA A 382 -2.42 -16.17 -4.79
CA ALA A 382 -1.91 -16.39 -3.46
C ALA A 382 -3.05 -16.77 -2.52
N THR A 383 -2.87 -17.83 -1.74
CA THR A 383 -3.85 -18.32 -0.77
C THR A 383 -3.15 -18.53 0.56
N GLN A 384 -3.75 -18.08 1.66
CA GLN A 384 -3.22 -18.33 2.98
C GLN A 384 -3.54 -19.77 3.40
N ARG A 385 -2.55 -20.50 3.93
CA ARG A 385 -2.78 -21.83 4.50
C ARG A 385 -3.69 -21.72 5.74
N GLY A 386 -4.75 -22.48 5.78
CA GLY A 386 -5.57 -22.64 6.98
C GLY A 386 -4.92 -23.58 7.99
N GLY A 387 -5.15 -23.38 9.29
CA GLY A 387 -4.63 -24.21 10.37
C GLY A 387 -3.28 -23.75 10.93
N ASN A 388 -2.64 -24.60 11.75
CA ASN A 388 -1.38 -24.32 12.48
C ASN A 388 -0.14 -24.09 11.59
N GLN A 389 -0.24 -24.20 10.26
CA GLN A 389 0.87 -23.95 9.35
C GLN A 389 0.78 -22.53 8.80
N MET A 390 1.57 -21.61 9.36
CA MET A 390 1.72 -20.27 8.84
C MET A 390 2.47 -20.29 7.49
N GLY A 391 1.86 -19.75 6.43
CA GLY A 391 2.52 -19.55 5.14
C GLY A 391 1.54 -19.25 4.02
N MET A 392 2.05 -18.58 2.98
CA MET A 392 1.34 -18.36 1.73
C MET A 392 1.62 -19.50 0.77
N LEU A 393 0.58 -20.01 0.14
CA LEU A 393 0.66 -20.92 -1.00
C LEU A 393 0.34 -20.15 -2.28
N TYR A 394 1.12 -20.41 -3.29
CA TYR A 394 0.96 -19.80 -4.61
C TYR A 394 0.50 -20.86 -5.61
N ARG A 395 -0.34 -20.43 -6.54
CA ARG A 395 -0.82 -21.24 -7.64
C ARG A 395 -0.72 -20.45 -8.94
N VAL A 396 -0.09 -21.06 -9.95
CA VAL A 396 -0.07 -20.50 -11.30
C VAL A 396 -1.43 -20.66 -11.97
N THR A 397 -1.74 -19.76 -12.88
CA THR A 397 -2.94 -19.79 -13.70
C THR A 397 -2.63 -20.41 -15.07
N ASN A 398 -3.65 -20.79 -15.83
CA ASN A 398 -3.46 -21.36 -17.17
C ASN A 398 -3.10 -20.27 -18.19
N ARG A 399 -1.82 -19.82 -18.19
CA ARG A 399 -1.28 -18.78 -19.05
C ARG A 399 0.05 -19.17 -19.66
N ASN A 400 0.41 -18.51 -20.77
CA ASN A 400 1.77 -18.58 -21.30
C ASN A 400 2.65 -17.57 -20.57
N TYR A 401 3.49 -18.04 -19.64
CA TYR A 401 4.39 -17.19 -18.86
C TYR A 401 5.58 -16.65 -19.66
N PHE A 402 5.97 -17.28 -20.79
CA PHE A 402 6.99 -16.75 -21.68
C PHE A 402 6.60 -15.43 -22.34
N SER A 403 5.30 -15.13 -22.41
CA SER A 403 4.84 -13.80 -22.84
C SER A 403 5.34 -12.67 -21.94
N LEU A 404 5.63 -12.94 -20.66
CA LEU A 404 6.21 -11.97 -19.73
C LEU A 404 7.63 -11.57 -20.13
N VAL A 405 8.42 -12.49 -20.64
CA VAL A 405 9.80 -12.25 -21.11
C VAL A 405 9.79 -11.22 -22.23
N ASN A 406 8.99 -11.49 -23.27
CA ASN A 406 8.87 -10.59 -24.41
C ASN A 406 8.31 -9.23 -24.02
N TRP A 407 7.33 -9.21 -23.11
CA TRP A 407 6.76 -7.98 -22.62
C TRP A 407 7.78 -7.13 -21.85
N MET A 408 8.59 -7.74 -20.98
CA MET A 408 9.63 -7.02 -20.23
C MET A 408 10.75 -6.53 -21.13
N ASP A 409 11.18 -7.34 -22.09
CA ASP A 409 12.19 -6.95 -23.05
C ASP A 409 11.74 -5.73 -23.87
N GLN A 410 10.50 -5.74 -24.39
CA GLN A 410 9.94 -4.60 -25.12
C GLN A 410 9.87 -3.32 -24.25
N LYS A 411 9.54 -3.45 -22.96
CA LYS A 411 9.49 -2.30 -22.06
C LYS A 411 10.88 -1.78 -21.73
N LEU A 412 11.86 -2.67 -21.57
CA LEU A 412 13.24 -2.31 -21.28
C LEU A 412 13.87 -1.55 -22.47
N VAL A 413 13.61 -1.98 -23.70
CA VAL A 413 14.12 -1.28 -24.90
C VAL A 413 13.66 0.19 -24.96
N ASN A 414 12.45 0.48 -24.48
CA ASN A 414 11.96 1.86 -24.37
C ASN A 414 12.62 2.67 -23.25
N CYS A 415 13.42 2.03 -22.41
CA CYS A 415 14.19 2.63 -21.32
C CYS A 415 15.69 2.55 -21.58
N ALA A 416 16.13 2.50 -22.83
CA ALA A 416 17.54 2.49 -23.17
C ALA A 416 18.25 3.74 -22.64
N PRO A 417 19.47 3.62 -22.09
CA PRO A 417 20.20 4.73 -21.50
C PRO A 417 20.67 5.73 -22.57
N ASN A 418 20.93 6.96 -22.12
CA ASN A 418 21.63 7.92 -22.95
C ASN A 418 23.09 7.45 -23.13
N ARG A 419 23.64 7.59 -24.34
CA ARG A 419 24.94 7.03 -24.74
C ARG A 419 26.14 7.47 -23.87
N GLU A 420 26.03 8.60 -23.19
CA GLU A 420 27.10 9.14 -22.34
C GLU A 420 27.10 8.64 -20.88
N LYS A 421 25.96 8.13 -20.41
CA LYS A 421 25.79 7.67 -19.04
C LYS A 421 24.98 6.38 -19.03
N ASN A 422 25.36 5.43 -18.23
CA ASN A 422 24.62 4.17 -18.04
C ASN A 422 23.33 4.40 -17.23
N GLU A 423 22.59 5.45 -17.61
CA GLU A 423 21.38 5.93 -16.93
C GLU A 423 20.28 6.25 -17.93
N TYR A 424 19.05 5.90 -17.59
CA TYR A 424 17.86 6.37 -18.29
C TYR A 424 17.12 7.37 -17.42
N ILE A 425 16.76 8.49 -18.00
CA ILE A 425 15.87 9.48 -17.39
C ILE A 425 14.70 9.69 -18.33
N GLY A 426 13.52 9.34 -17.88
CA GLY A 426 12.33 9.48 -18.70
C GLY A 426 11.10 9.92 -17.91
N TYR A 427 10.11 10.42 -18.63
CA TYR A 427 8.83 10.86 -18.09
C TYR A 427 7.72 9.96 -18.64
N VAL A 428 7.36 8.95 -17.84
CA VAL A 428 6.37 7.95 -18.22
C VAL A 428 4.98 8.33 -17.71
N PRO A 429 3.89 7.97 -18.42
CA PRO A 429 2.54 8.20 -17.89
C PRO A 429 2.37 7.57 -16.51
N SER A 430 1.74 8.26 -15.58
CA SER A 430 1.45 7.71 -14.24
C SER A 430 0.48 6.53 -14.32
N THR A 431 -0.43 6.57 -15.27
CA THR A 431 -1.41 5.51 -15.53
C THR A 431 -1.46 5.19 -17.02
N VAL A 432 -1.76 3.93 -17.32
CA VAL A 432 -2.06 3.44 -18.67
C VAL A 432 -3.38 2.70 -18.61
N ASN A 433 -4.37 3.11 -19.39
CA ASN A 433 -5.74 2.56 -19.37
C ASN A 433 -6.35 2.54 -17.96
N GLY A 434 -6.18 3.64 -17.19
CA GLY A 434 -6.70 3.78 -15.83
C GLY A 434 -5.99 2.94 -14.75
N LYS A 435 -4.90 2.25 -15.09
CA LYS A 435 -4.09 1.43 -14.17
C LYS A 435 -2.70 2.02 -14.01
N LYS A 436 -2.03 1.70 -12.89
CA LYS A 436 -0.61 2.07 -12.70
C LYS A 436 0.23 1.64 -13.90
N ASN A 437 1.19 2.50 -14.28
CA ASN A 437 2.03 2.21 -15.43
C ASN A 437 2.82 0.90 -15.22
N PRO A 438 2.73 -0.05 -16.15
CA PRO A 438 3.42 -1.32 -16.03
C PRO A 438 4.96 -1.22 -16.06
N VAL A 439 5.53 -0.10 -16.47
CA VAL A 439 6.98 0.16 -16.37
C VAL A 439 7.47 0.07 -14.91
N LEU A 440 6.66 0.48 -13.93
CA LEU A 440 7.01 0.35 -12.51
C LEU A 440 7.29 -1.10 -12.09
N ARG A 441 6.62 -2.07 -12.73
CA ARG A 441 6.90 -3.49 -12.49
C ARG A 441 8.23 -3.93 -13.08
N LEU A 442 8.56 -3.47 -14.28
CA LEU A 442 9.88 -3.70 -14.87
C LEU A 442 10.98 -3.15 -13.95
N LEU A 443 10.82 -1.92 -13.44
CA LEU A 443 11.78 -1.31 -12.52
C LEU A 443 11.99 -2.15 -11.26
N ALA A 444 10.90 -2.65 -10.67
CA ALA A 444 10.96 -3.53 -9.51
C ALA A 444 11.67 -4.86 -9.81
N VAL A 445 11.43 -5.46 -10.96
CA VAL A 445 12.12 -6.69 -11.39
C VAL A 445 13.61 -6.46 -11.61
N LEU A 446 13.99 -5.35 -12.24
CA LEU A 446 15.41 -4.99 -12.42
C LEU A 446 16.13 -4.81 -11.07
N GLU A 447 15.47 -4.17 -10.11
CA GLU A 447 16.00 -4.00 -8.74
C GLU A 447 16.15 -5.35 -8.02
N ILE A 448 15.11 -6.21 -8.06
CA ILE A 448 15.11 -7.55 -7.43
C ILE A 448 16.26 -8.41 -7.96
N PHE A 449 16.53 -8.35 -9.25
CA PHE A 449 17.63 -9.09 -9.86
C PHE A 449 18.99 -8.39 -9.78
N GLY A 450 19.08 -7.23 -9.15
CA GLY A 450 20.32 -6.44 -9.05
C GLY A 450 20.86 -5.94 -10.40
N LEU A 451 20.00 -5.88 -11.42
CA LEU A 451 20.37 -5.45 -12.78
C LEU A 451 20.38 -3.93 -12.94
N ALA A 452 19.53 -3.26 -12.18
CA ALA A 452 19.49 -1.81 -12.09
C ALA A 452 18.86 -1.37 -10.76
N SER A 453 19.16 -0.14 -10.34
CA SER A 453 18.40 0.55 -9.30
C SER A 453 17.62 1.71 -9.88
N TYR A 454 16.51 2.09 -9.26
CA TYR A 454 15.65 3.14 -9.79
C TYR A 454 15.17 4.13 -8.73
N GLU A 455 14.80 5.30 -9.22
CA GLU A 455 14.09 6.35 -8.48
C GLU A 455 12.85 6.75 -9.27
N VAL A 456 11.73 6.97 -8.57
CA VAL A 456 10.49 7.49 -9.18
C VAL A 456 10.06 8.73 -8.42
N ARG A 457 9.70 9.80 -9.14
CA ARG A 457 9.20 11.06 -8.57
C ARG A 457 7.96 11.55 -9.30
N GLY A 458 7.25 12.47 -8.64
CA GLY A 458 6.04 13.09 -9.20
C GLY A 458 4.81 12.22 -9.14
N GLY A 459 4.83 11.14 -8.33
CA GLY A 459 3.70 10.25 -8.10
C GLY A 459 2.66 10.83 -7.14
N GLN A 460 1.58 10.08 -6.95
CA GLN A 460 0.49 10.45 -6.03
C GLN A 460 0.94 10.40 -4.57
N ASN A 461 1.91 9.54 -4.24
CA ASN A 461 2.45 9.39 -2.90
C ASN A 461 3.30 10.61 -2.51
N LEU A 462 3.25 10.98 -1.24
CA LEU A 462 4.02 12.09 -0.70
C LEU A 462 5.49 11.72 -0.56
N GLU A 463 6.40 12.63 -0.93
CA GLU A 463 7.82 12.46 -0.67
C GLU A 463 8.13 12.65 0.83
N ILE A 464 9.00 11.79 1.36
CA ILE A 464 9.39 11.77 2.77
C ILE A 464 10.80 12.33 2.89
N PHE A 465 10.98 13.31 3.77
CA PHE A 465 12.32 13.83 4.07
C PHE A 465 13.08 12.84 4.96
N VAL A 466 14.26 12.46 4.52
CA VAL A 466 15.19 11.58 5.21
C VAL A 466 16.56 12.23 5.29
N ARG A 467 17.14 12.35 6.50
CA ARG A 467 18.51 12.78 6.69
C ARG A 467 19.35 11.63 7.24
N ILE A 468 20.44 11.32 6.56
CA ILE A 468 21.41 10.30 6.95
C ILE A 468 22.58 11.00 7.64
N ASN A 469 22.70 10.86 8.96
CA ASN A 469 23.80 11.44 9.73
C ASN A 469 25.04 10.55 9.70
N ASP A 470 24.87 9.22 9.71
CA ASP A 470 25.96 8.25 9.60
C ASP A 470 25.74 7.26 8.45
N PRO A 471 26.25 7.56 7.25
CA PRO A 471 26.12 6.66 6.10
C PRO A 471 26.84 5.34 6.26
N GLN A 472 27.96 5.30 6.99
CA GLN A 472 28.73 4.07 7.19
C GLN A 472 27.96 3.08 8.07
N LYS A 473 27.29 3.59 9.11
CA LYS A 473 26.42 2.77 9.95
C LYS A 473 25.24 2.21 9.16
N ILE A 474 24.61 3.03 8.33
CA ILE A 474 23.51 2.58 7.44
C ILE A 474 24.01 1.45 6.52
N ARG A 475 25.18 1.63 5.90
CA ARG A 475 25.80 0.59 5.05
C ARG A 475 26.03 -0.70 5.81
N SER A 476 26.74 -0.63 6.94
CA SER A 476 27.07 -1.80 7.76
C SER A 476 25.83 -2.61 8.16
N LEU A 477 24.75 -1.92 8.57
CA LEU A 477 23.49 -2.57 8.96
C LEU A 477 22.73 -3.15 7.77
N SER A 478 22.80 -2.52 6.59
CA SER A 478 22.16 -3.04 5.38
C SER A 478 22.82 -4.32 4.85
N GLU A 479 24.14 -4.44 5.05
CA GLU A 479 24.94 -5.61 4.65
C GLU A 479 24.91 -6.75 5.71
N ASP A 480 24.56 -6.45 6.98
CA ASP A 480 24.49 -7.46 8.05
C ASP A 480 23.16 -8.24 7.99
N CYS A 481 23.25 -9.49 7.56
CA CYS A 481 22.09 -10.39 7.52
C CYS A 481 21.51 -10.71 8.92
N ARG A 482 22.26 -10.46 10.00
CA ARG A 482 21.83 -10.67 11.40
C ARG A 482 21.15 -9.45 12.00
N TYR A 483 21.17 -8.29 11.32
CA TYR A 483 20.48 -7.09 11.81
C TYR A 483 19.01 -7.38 12.05
N LYS A 484 18.55 -7.11 13.27
CA LYS A 484 17.16 -7.20 13.69
C LYS A 484 16.70 -5.87 14.28
N ASN A 485 15.67 -5.30 13.70
CA ASN A 485 15.05 -4.11 14.22
C ASN A 485 14.26 -4.45 15.51
N MET A 486 14.71 -3.92 16.63
CA MET A 486 14.13 -4.22 17.95
C MET A 486 12.73 -3.63 18.12
N GLN A 487 12.43 -2.49 17.49
CA GLN A 487 11.10 -1.89 17.55
C GLN A 487 10.07 -2.77 16.83
N LEU A 488 10.45 -3.32 15.68
CA LEU A 488 9.59 -4.25 14.95
C LEU A 488 9.34 -5.53 15.76
N ALA A 489 10.38 -6.08 16.39
CA ALA A 489 10.26 -7.26 17.25
C ALA A 489 9.29 -7.01 18.43
N LYS A 490 9.39 -5.84 19.09
CA LYS A 490 8.45 -5.44 20.15
C LYS A 490 7.00 -5.34 19.67
N ILE A 491 6.77 -4.80 18.47
CA ILE A 491 5.43 -4.70 17.87
C ILE A 491 4.86 -6.11 17.61
N HIS A 492 5.66 -7.00 17.03
CA HIS A 492 5.22 -8.38 16.77
C HIS A 492 4.88 -9.14 18.06
N SER A 493 5.69 -8.99 19.14
CA SER A 493 5.38 -9.56 20.42
C SER A 493 4.04 -9.04 20.95
N ARG A 494 3.86 -7.71 20.99
CA ARG A 494 2.61 -7.10 21.46
C ARG A 494 1.38 -7.54 20.67
N HIS A 495 1.47 -7.69 19.34
CA HIS A 495 0.37 -8.21 18.54
C HIS A 495 0.04 -9.65 18.92
N LYS A 496 1.06 -10.50 19.10
CA LYS A 496 0.88 -11.90 19.52
C LYS A 496 0.23 -12.01 20.90
N ASP A 497 0.67 -11.16 21.84
CA ASP A 497 0.11 -11.13 23.19
C ASP A 497 -1.34 -10.62 23.16
N ALA A 498 -1.62 -9.56 22.37
CA ALA A 498 -2.98 -9.05 22.19
C ALA A 498 -3.91 -10.10 21.57
N GLU A 499 -3.43 -10.89 20.58
CA GLU A 499 -4.21 -11.99 19.99
C GLU A 499 -4.54 -13.07 21.02
N LYS A 500 -3.57 -13.47 21.85
CA LYS A 500 -3.78 -14.46 22.91
C LYS A 500 -4.79 -13.95 23.95
N THR A 501 -4.61 -12.73 24.42
CA THR A 501 -5.48 -12.09 25.41
C THR A 501 -6.92 -11.97 24.89
N MET A 502 -7.12 -11.49 23.66
CA MET A 502 -8.46 -11.37 23.08
C MET A 502 -9.13 -12.73 22.88
N CYS A 503 -8.39 -13.72 22.38
CA CYS A 503 -8.93 -15.07 22.20
C CYS A 503 -9.39 -15.63 23.56
N ALA A 504 -8.55 -15.57 24.59
CA ALA A 504 -8.87 -16.06 25.91
C ALA A 504 -10.03 -15.29 26.55
N PHE A 505 -10.06 -13.96 26.42
CA PHE A 505 -11.14 -13.11 26.92
C PHE A 505 -12.50 -13.45 26.31
N LEU A 506 -12.55 -13.78 25.02
CA LEU A 506 -13.78 -14.07 24.29
C LEU A 506 -14.24 -15.51 24.50
N THR A 507 -13.31 -16.46 24.66
CA THR A 507 -13.64 -17.89 24.81
C THR A 507 -13.92 -18.31 26.23
N LYS A 508 -13.37 -17.61 27.21
CA LYS A 508 -13.55 -17.99 28.62
C LYS A 508 -14.97 -17.72 29.09
N ASP A 509 -15.57 -18.71 29.74
CA ASP A 509 -16.86 -18.54 30.39
C ASP A 509 -16.69 -17.66 31.65
N MET A 510 -17.27 -16.47 31.56
CA MET A 510 -17.19 -15.43 32.61
C MET A 510 -18.51 -14.67 32.67
N THR A 511 -18.94 -14.36 33.89
CA THR A 511 -20.05 -13.43 34.13
C THR A 511 -19.67 -12.01 33.68
N SER A 512 -20.66 -11.15 33.46
CA SER A 512 -20.42 -9.74 33.12
C SER A 512 -19.56 -9.05 34.17
N LYS A 513 -19.75 -9.34 35.46
CA LYS A 513 -18.94 -8.76 36.54
C LYS A 513 -17.47 -9.19 36.41
N GLN A 514 -17.21 -10.48 36.25
CA GLN A 514 -15.84 -11.00 36.08
C GLN A 514 -15.14 -10.41 34.86
N ARG A 515 -15.88 -10.17 33.75
CA ARG A 515 -15.31 -9.50 32.57
C ARG A 515 -14.92 -8.06 32.87
N TRP A 516 -15.75 -7.31 33.63
CA TRP A 516 -15.42 -5.94 34.02
C TRP A 516 -14.27 -5.88 35.00
N ASP A 517 -14.23 -6.79 36.00
CA ASP A 517 -13.11 -6.89 36.96
C ASP A 517 -11.80 -7.19 36.21
N LEU A 518 -11.83 -8.08 35.20
CA LEU A 518 -10.66 -8.37 34.38
C LEU A 518 -10.22 -7.19 33.51
N ILE A 519 -11.18 -6.44 32.93
CA ILE A 519 -10.90 -5.22 32.17
C ILE A 519 -10.22 -4.18 33.08
N GLU A 520 -10.68 -4.02 34.31
CA GLU A 520 -10.06 -3.13 35.30
C GLU A 520 -8.61 -3.53 35.58
N GLU A 521 -8.35 -4.81 35.89
CA GLU A 521 -7.00 -5.34 36.11
C GLU A 521 -6.07 -5.10 34.90
N TYR A 522 -6.59 -5.31 33.70
CA TYR A 522 -5.84 -5.05 32.46
C TYR A 522 -5.41 -3.58 32.33
N PHE A 523 -6.31 -2.63 32.66
CA PHE A 523 -6.00 -1.19 32.56
C PHE A 523 -5.14 -0.69 33.72
N LEU A 524 -5.14 -1.38 34.88
CA LEU A 524 -4.23 -1.12 35.99
C LEU A 524 -2.81 -1.65 35.71
N GLY A 525 -2.62 -2.45 34.64
CA GLY A 525 -1.32 -3.03 34.27
C GLY A 525 -0.94 -4.23 35.13
N HIS A 526 -1.91 -4.90 35.74
CA HIS A 526 -1.72 -6.12 36.52
C HIS A 526 -1.70 -7.35 35.59
N ASP A 527 -0.71 -7.40 34.69
CA ASP A 527 -0.61 -8.42 33.65
C ASP A 527 -0.61 -9.85 34.21
N GLU A 528 0.05 -10.10 35.36
CA GLU A 528 0.07 -11.41 36.02
C GLU A 528 -1.34 -11.88 36.44
N VAL A 529 -2.17 -10.97 36.92
CA VAL A 529 -3.56 -11.27 37.33
C VAL A 529 -4.40 -11.58 36.08
N VAL A 530 -4.25 -10.78 35.04
CA VAL A 530 -4.93 -10.97 33.76
C VAL A 530 -4.57 -12.31 33.14
N GLU A 531 -3.28 -12.65 33.10
CA GLU A 531 -2.78 -13.91 32.57
C GLU A 531 -3.27 -15.11 33.38
N ALA A 532 -3.23 -15.01 34.71
CA ALA A 532 -3.75 -16.07 35.58
C ALA A 532 -5.26 -16.28 35.42
N VAL A 533 -6.04 -15.18 35.40
CA VAL A 533 -7.50 -15.27 35.17
C VAL A 533 -7.81 -15.84 33.81
N LEU A 534 -7.09 -15.46 32.75
CA LEU A 534 -7.31 -15.97 31.40
C LEU A 534 -6.72 -17.36 31.13
N GLY A 535 -5.86 -17.86 32.03
CA GLY A 535 -5.16 -19.14 31.88
C GLY A 535 -4.05 -19.07 30.81
N LEU A 536 -3.39 -17.90 30.70
CA LEU A 536 -2.30 -17.65 29.76
C LEU A 536 -0.91 -17.87 30.40
N GLY A 537 -0.85 -18.13 31.73
CA GLY A 537 0.38 -18.44 32.44
C GLY A 537 1.09 -19.66 31.84
N ASP A 538 2.41 -19.59 31.80
CA ASP A 538 3.36 -20.46 31.12
C ASP A 538 2.92 -21.93 31.01
N LYS A 539 2.65 -22.33 29.78
CA LYS A 539 2.97 -23.69 29.33
C LYS A 539 4.06 -23.51 28.28
N ASP A 540 5.27 -23.87 28.71
CA ASP A 540 6.46 -24.03 27.88
C ASP A 540 6.18 -24.63 26.50
#